data_cbaa9002afa1f12071015550611128f8
#
_entry.id   cbaa9002afa1f12071015550611128f8
#
_cell.length_a   1.000
_cell.length_b   1.000
_cell.length_c   1.000
_cell.angle_alpha   90.00
_cell.angle_beta   90.00
_cell.angle_gamma   90.00
#
_symmetry.space_group_name_H-M   'P 1'
#
loop_
_entity.id
_entity.type
_entity.pdbx_description
1 polymer ?
#
loop_
_entity_poly.entity_id
_entity_poly.type
_entity_poly.pdbx_seq_one_letter_code
_entity_poly.pdbx_strand_id
1 'polypeptide(L)'
;AVKIIGTEHGEGFTVYIIQVSVAPYRWTAKHRYSDFKDLHDKLTASYHVDKALLPPKKLFGNQSEAFVQQRQAELEHYLQTLVHQFSAGLPLSLAHFLDFPKYEVRTIVDDLAERLFREGEEILSKDSRFSTTPLVLHSITERLKLAEPTCLSGDKRRDLAHVLDFVSQLRNLEVTGGVAHVGASNICTNVLVYDLSPFKALESLQITNCEVRGRLVGLDGVRATLRVLRVEGGLPDLGSLLLGGERLIWDASGKIPQGPMWACLEQAHFGHNAIERIDPVVRLLPCVKTLDLSHNGIAELENLESLPCLSDLDLSHNRIEQLGALHTKLGNIRCLHLAGNRVESLAGLSRLYSLVELDLSHNRVSLVSELGHLGSLPCLEALDLSHNPVTQVADYRPHALLAFGPRVTEVVLDHQKATQKELDTLAVLRALRVAKEGRIPRIASNAPWVARS
;
A
#
# COMPACT_ATOMS: atom_id res chain seq x y z
N ALA A 1 32.18 -6.08 -14.16
CA ALA A 1 33.15 -7.16 -13.95
C ALA A 1 32.42 -8.50 -13.83
N VAL A 2 33.03 -9.56 -14.34
CA VAL A 2 32.51 -10.94 -14.30
C VAL A 2 33.57 -11.85 -13.72
N LYS A 3 33.19 -12.72 -12.78
CA LYS A 3 34.09 -13.68 -12.12
C LYS A 3 33.34 -14.98 -11.80
N ILE A 4 33.95 -16.13 -11.95
CA ILE A 4 33.38 -17.40 -11.50
C ILE A 4 33.87 -17.68 -10.07
N ILE A 5 32.95 -17.58 -9.10
CA ILE A 5 33.28 -17.61 -7.67
C ILE A 5 33.22 -19.02 -7.05
N GLY A 6 32.71 -20.00 -7.78
CA GLY A 6 32.59 -21.35 -7.29
C GLY A 6 31.83 -22.27 -8.24
N THR A 7 31.68 -23.52 -7.83
CA THR A 7 30.95 -24.54 -8.56
C THR A 7 30.02 -25.32 -7.62
N GLU A 8 28.91 -25.83 -8.18
CA GLU A 8 28.01 -26.77 -7.53
C GLU A 8 27.98 -28.07 -8.35
N HIS A 9 27.98 -29.21 -7.67
CA HIS A 9 27.90 -30.51 -8.31
C HIS A 9 26.48 -31.04 -8.28
N GLY A 10 25.93 -31.33 -9.47
CA GLY A 10 24.69 -32.07 -9.65
C GLY A 10 24.95 -33.52 -10.06
N GLU A 11 23.88 -34.29 -10.24
CA GLU A 11 24.00 -35.66 -10.75
C GLU A 11 24.49 -35.66 -12.19
N GLY A 12 25.79 -35.88 -12.38
CA GLY A 12 26.45 -35.99 -13.69
C GLY A 12 26.86 -34.68 -14.38
N PHE A 13 26.73 -33.51 -13.71
CA PHE A 13 27.13 -32.22 -14.26
C PHE A 13 27.66 -31.26 -13.19
N THR A 14 28.45 -30.28 -13.66
CA THR A 14 28.93 -29.16 -12.81
C THR A 14 28.26 -27.88 -13.23
N VAL A 15 27.74 -27.12 -12.24
CA VAL A 15 27.20 -25.78 -12.41
C VAL A 15 28.24 -24.76 -11.93
N TYR A 16 28.53 -23.77 -12.77
CA TYR A 16 29.45 -22.68 -12.46
C TYR A 16 28.66 -21.49 -11.95
N ILE A 17 29.10 -20.92 -10.81
CA ILE A 17 28.47 -19.75 -10.19
C ILE A 17 29.21 -18.51 -10.65
N ILE A 18 28.57 -17.72 -11.51
CA ILE A 18 29.13 -16.53 -12.14
C ILE A 18 28.66 -15.30 -11.33
N GLN A 19 29.57 -14.60 -10.69
CA GLN A 19 29.31 -13.31 -10.09
C GLN A 19 29.45 -12.22 -11.14
N VAL A 20 28.40 -11.44 -11.31
CA VAL A 20 28.37 -10.23 -12.15
C VAL A 20 28.32 -9.00 -11.24
N SER A 21 29.14 -7.99 -11.55
CA SER A 21 29.19 -6.74 -10.79
C SER A 21 29.08 -5.55 -11.73
N VAL A 22 28.01 -4.78 -11.55
CA VAL A 22 27.75 -3.48 -12.15
C VAL A 22 27.49 -2.51 -11.00
N ALA A 23 28.49 -1.72 -10.63
CA ALA A 23 28.46 -0.92 -9.42
C ALA A 23 27.22 0.00 -9.36
N PRO A 24 26.52 0.06 -8.22
CA PRO A 24 26.80 -0.57 -6.93
C PRO A 24 26.27 -2.00 -6.78
N TYR A 25 25.64 -2.56 -7.81
CA TYR A 25 24.93 -3.83 -7.76
C TYR A 25 25.80 -5.01 -8.14
N ARG A 26 25.51 -6.17 -7.58
CA ARG A 26 26.10 -7.45 -7.92
C ARG A 26 25.08 -8.56 -7.72
N TRP A 27 25.21 -9.61 -8.56
CA TRP A 27 24.36 -10.79 -8.52
C TRP A 27 25.11 -12.02 -8.97
N THR A 28 24.50 -13.19 -8.86
CA THR A 28 25.06 -14.44 -9.36
C THR A 28 24.11 -15.08 -10.38
N ALA A 29 24.67 -15.56 -11.47
CA ALA A 29 24.03 -16.43 -12.45
C ALA A 29 24.62 -17.82 -12.37
N LYS A 30 23.85 -18.86 -12.65
CA LYS A 30 24.25 -20.26 -12.53
C LYS A 30 24.09 -20.94 -13.88
N HIS A 31 25.19 -21.48 -14.43
CA HIS A 31 25.20 -22.14 -15.72
C HIS A 31 26.06 -23.39 -15.71
N ARG A 32 25.65 -24.41 -16.47
CA ARG A 32 26.46 -25.60 -16.79
C ARG A 32 27.20 -25.40 -18.11
N TYR A 33 28.20 -26.23 -18.38
CA TYR A 33 29.00 -26.10 -19.59
C TYR A 33 28.19 -26.09 -20.90
N SER A 34 27.08 -26.86 -21.00
CA SER A 34 26.20 -26.83 -22.17
C SER A 34 25.65 -25.44 -22.47
N ASP A 35 25.33 -24.67 -21.42
CA ASP A 35 24.74 -23.34 -21.57
C ASP A 35 25.78 -22.34 -22.13
N PHE A 36 27.07 -22.50 -21.74
CA PHE A 36 28.18 -21.78 -22.35
C PHE A 36 28.35 -22.14 -23.82
N LYS A 37 28.18 -23.42 -24.16
CA LYS A 37 28.26 -23.88 -25.54
C LYS A 37 27.14 -23.27 -26.40
N ASP A 38 25.92 -23.30 -25.92
CA ASP A 38 24.76 -22.72 -26.60
C ASP A 38 24.93 -21.20 -26.80
N LEU A 39 25.46 -20.49 -25.78
CA LEU A 39 25.80 -19.08 -25.88
C LEU A 39 26.87 -18.85 -26.96
N HIS A 40 27.95 -19.64 -26.93
CA HIS A 40 29.05 -19.50 -27.86
C HIS A 40 28.61 -19.72 -29.29
N ASP A 41 27.78 -20.75 -29.56
CA ASP A 41 27.24 -21.02 -30.88
C ASP A 41 26.38 -19.88 -31.42
N LYS A 42 25.56 -19.26 -30.57
CA LYS A 42 24.78 -18.06 -30.92
C LYS A 42 25.68 -16.85 -31.23
N LEU A 43 26.71 -16.62 -30.42
CA LEU A 43 27.63 -15.50 -30.60
C LEU A 43 28.50 -15.65 -31.83
N THR A 44 28.97 -16.85 -32.11
CA THR A 44 29.77 -17.13 -33.33
C THR A 44 28.95 -17.05 -34.61
N ALA A 45 27.66 -17.38 -34.56
CA ALA A 45 26.74 -17.25 -35.68
C ALA A 45 26.40 -15.80 -36.04
N SER A 46 26.24 -14.95 -35.03
CA SER A 46 25.73 -13.58 -35.19
C SER A 46 26.80 -12.49 -35.08
N TYR A 47 27.95 -12.80 -34.49
CA TYR A 47 29.04 -11.87 -34.22
C TYR A 47 30.38 -12.52 -34.55
N HIS A 48 31.41 -11.71 -34.76
CA HIS A 48 32.76 -12.19 -35.07
C HIS A 48 33.51 -12.65 -33.81
N VAL A 49 33.01 -13.70 -33.15
CA VAL A 49 33.66 -14.33 -31.99
C VAL A 49 34.52 -15.49 -32.45
N ASP A 50 35.77 -15.58 -31.95
CA ASP A 50 36.67 -16.65 -32.28
C ASP A 50 36.09 -18.00 -31.79
N LYS A 51 35.95 -18.96 -32.73
CA LYS A 51 35.46 -20.31 -32.46
C LYS A 51 36.30 -21.09 -31.45
N ALA A 52 37.57 -20.76 -31.34
CA ALA A 52 38.51 -21.41 -30.41
C ALA A 52 38.46 -20.80 -28.98
N LEU A 53 37.73 -19.71 -28.76
CA LEU A 53 37.70 -19.00 -27.48
C LEU A 53 37.05 -19.84 -26.35
N LEU A 54 36.04 -20.64 -26.67
CA LEU A 54 35.42 -21.54 -25.68
C LEU A 54 36.26 -22.83 -25.52
N PRO A 55 36.68 -23.20 -24.31
CA PRO A 55 37.42 -24.41 -24.06
C PRO A 55 36.62 -25.67 -24.50
N PRO A 56 37.24 -26.66 -25.17
CA PRO A 56 36.55 -27.80 -25.74
C PRO A 56 35.90 -28.72 -24.69
N LYS A 57 34.81 -29.41 -25.06
CA LYS A 57 34.15 -30.38 -24.20
C LYS A 57 35.04 -31.59 -23.97
N LYS A 58 35.27 -31.97 -22.69
CA LYS A 58 35.96 -33.22 -22.33
C LYS A 58 34.90 -34.29 -22.03
N LEU A 59 35.09 -35.47 -22.61
CA LEU A 59 34.12 -36.57 -22.52
C LEU A 59 34.35 -37.47 -21.28
N PHE A 60 35.58 -37.54 -20.76
CA PHE A 60 35.95 -38.39 -19.61
C PHE A 60 36.74 -37.58 -18.58
N GLY A 61 36.58 -37.93 -17.30
CA GLY A 61 37.28 -37.28 -16.17
C GLY A 61 36.93 -35.83 -15.93
N ASN A 62 35.74 -35.41 -16.33
CA ASN A 62 35.23 -34.05 -16.23
C ASN A 62 34.72 -33.63 -14.83
N GLN A 63 34.77 -34.57 -13.88
CA GLN A 63 34.35 -34.33 -12.47
C GLN A 63 35.54 -34.30 -11.48
N SER A 64 36.78 -34.51 -11.95
CA SER A 64 37.93 -34.36 -11.06
C SER A 64 38.07 -32.89 -10.61
N GLU A 65 38.39 -32.67 -9.37
CA GLU A 65 38.52 -31.34 -8.78
C GLU A 65 39.52 -30.46 -9.54
N ALA A 66 40.69 -31.01 -9.88
CA ALA A 66 41.70 -30.30 -10.66
C ALA A 66 41.18 -29.88 -12.05
N PHE A 67 40.39 -30.73 -12.72
CA PHE A 67 39.78 -30.38 -14.00
C PHE A 67 38.72 -29.31 -13.86
N VAL A 68 37.87 -29.38 -12.82
CA VAL A 68 36.83 -28.39 -12.55
C VAL A 68 37.45 -27.02 -12.28
N GLN A 69 38.52 -26.96 -11.49
CA GLN A 69 39.26 -25.72 -11.21
C GLN A 69 39.89 -25.12 -12.47
N GLN A 70 40.57 -25.95 -13.30
CA GLN A 70 41.11 -25.49 -14.56
C GLN A 70 40.01 -24.94 -15.49
N ARG A 71 38.90 -25.69 -15.62
CA ARG A 71 37.78 -25.31 -16.45
C ARG A 71 37.11 -24.02 -15.96
N GLN A 72 37.03 -23.82 -14.64
CA GLN A 72 36.53 -22.61 -14.05
C GLN A 72 37.36 -21.39 -14.50
N ALA A 73 38.69 -21.48 -14.45
CA ALA A 73 39.55 -20.39 -14.88
C ALA A 73 39.44 -20.13 -16.40
N GLU A 74 39.35 -21.19 -17.21
CA GLU A 74 39.18 -21.06 -18.67
C GLU A 74 37.84 -20.41 -19.04
N LEU A 75 36.72 -20.79 -18.37
CA LEU A 75 35.42 -20.20 -18.58
C LEU A 75 35.31 -18.75 -18.04
N GLU A 76 36.01 -18.43 -16.95
CA GLU A 76 36.12 -17.08 -16.47
C GLU A 76 36.83 -16.18 -17.49
N HIS A 77 37.96 -16.64 -18.03
CA HIS A 77 38.68 -15.92 -19.07
C HIS A 77 37.82 -15.74 -20.33
N TYR A 78 37.07 -16.77 -20.74
CA TYR A 78 36.12 -16.71 -21.84
C TYR A 78 35.10 -15.58 -21.65
N LEU A 79 34.44 -15.52 -20.48
CA LEU A 79 33.45 -14.47 -20.17
C LEU A 79 34.07 -13.07 -20.10
N GLN A 80 35.25 -12.94 -19.51
CA GLN A 80 35.98 -11.66 -19.43
C GLN A 80 36.35 -11.15 -20.81
N THR A 81 36.80 -12.02 -21.69
CA THR A 81 37.11 -11.68 -23.09
C THR A 81 35.88 -11.20 -23.84
N LEU A 82 34.74 -11.91 -23.70
CA LEU A 82 33.48 -11.49 -24.32
C LEU A 82 33.00 -10.12 -23.80
N VAL A 83 33.01 -9.92 -22.49
CA VAL A 83 32.60 -8.63 -21.89
C VAL A 83 33.51 -7.49 -22.33
N HIS A 84 34.81 -7.73 -22.50
CA HIS A 84 35.75 -6.75 -23.04
C HIS A 84 35.51 -6.47 -24.53
N GLN A 85 35.30 -7.50 -25.34
CA GLN A 85 35.01 -7.37 -26.77
C GLN A 85 33.72 -6.59 -27.03
N PHE A 86 32.70 -6.81 -26.23
CA PHE A 86 31.40 -6.18 -26.34
C PHE A 86 31.20 -5.00 -25.34
N SER A 87 32.28 -4.31 -24.97
CA SER A 87 32.23 -3.21 -24.01
C SER A 87 31.36 -2.03 -24.44
N ALA A 88 31.16 -1.81 -25.75
CA ALA A 88 30.28 -0.79 -26.30
C ALA A 88 28.79 -1.14 -26.26
N GLY A 89 28.46 -2.43 -26.14
CA GLY A 89 27.08 -2.92 -26.06
C GLY A 89 27.03 -4.44 -26.05
N LEU A 90 26.49 -5.03 -24.98
CA LEU A 90 26.39 -6.47 -24.84
C LEU A 90 25.35 -7.06 -25.81
N PRO A 91 25.70 -8.14 -26.56
CA PRO A 91 24.70 -8.90 -27.30
C PRO A 91 23.60 -9.41 -26.37
N LEU A 92 22.38 -9.43 -26.88
CA LEU A 92 21.20 -9.84 -26.09
C LEU A 92 21.35 -11.23 -25.48
N SER A 93 21.92 -12.18 -26.25
CA SER A 93 22.19 -13.54 -25.77
C SER A 93 23.16 -13.59 -24.59
N LEU A 94 24.19 -12.72 -24.59
CA LEU A 94 25.13 -12.58 -23.48
C LEU A 94 24.52 -11.88 -22.29
N ALA A 95 23.72 -10.84 -22.53
CA ALA A 95 22.98 -10.14 -21.48
C ALA A 95 22.01 -11.08 -20.74
N HIS A 96 21.25 -11.89 -21.47
CA HIS A 96 20.37 -12.91 -20.88
C HIS A 96 21.15 -13.99 -20.13
N PHE A 97 22.27 -14.46 -20.68
CA PHE A 97 23.13 -15.45 -20.01
C PHE A 97 23.68 -14.92 -18.67
N LEU A 98 23.92 -13.64 -18.55
CA LEU A 98 24.43 -13.00 -17.33
C LEU A 98 23.30 -12.46 -16.45
N ASP A 99 22.04 -12.77 -16.71
CA ASP A 99 20.84 -12.32 -15.97
C ASP A 99 20.67 -10.77 -15.89
N PHE A 100 21.22 -10.01 -16.84
CA PHE A 100 21.07 -8.53 -16.88
C PHE A 100 19.61 -8.07 -16.88
N PRO A 101 18.67 -8.72 -17.60
CA PRO A 101 17.27 -8.31 -17.59
C PRO A 101 16.59 -8.32 -16.21
N LYS A 102 17.18 -9.05 -15.25
CA LYS A 102 16.64 -9.13 -13.89
C LYS A 102 17.22 -8.07 -12.95
N TYR A 103 18.40 -7.53 -13.24
CA TYR A 103 19.18 -6.77 -12.27
C TYR A 103 19.80 -5.47 -12.81
N GLU A 104 20.00 -5.35 -14.10
CA GLU A 104 20.71 -4.21 -14.70
C GLU A 104 19.72 -3.21 -15.28
N VAL A 105 19.89 -1.94 -14.90
CA VAL A 105 18.96 -0.82 -15.13
C VAL A 105 18.58 -0.68 -16.61
N ARG A 106 19.55 -0.67 -17.53
CA ARG A 106 19.28 -0.47 -18.97
C ARG A 106 18.48 -1.62 -19.55
N THR A 107 18.91 -2.84 -19.26
CA THR A 107 18.27 -4.04 -19.81
C THR A 107 16.87 -4.24 -19.25
N ILE A 108 16.62 -3.88 -17.97
CA ILE A 108 15.28 -3.88 -17.38
C ILE A 108 14.37 -2.91 -18.16
N VAL A 109 14.86 -1.71 -18.48
CA VAL A 109 14.07 -0.70 -19.20
C VAL A 109 13.86 -1.11 -20.66
N ASP A 110 14.87 -1.67 -21.32
CA ASP A 110 14.76 -2.16 -22.69
C ASP A 110 13.72 -3.30 -22.82
N ASP A 111 13.72 -4.25 -21.88
CA ASP A 111 12.74 -5.34 -21.83
C ASP A 111 11.33 -4.81 -21.49
N LEU A 112 11.24 -3.82 -20.59
CA LEU A 112 9.98 -3.14 -20.30
C LEU A 112 9.44 -2.41 -21.55
N ALA A 113 10.30 -1.70 -22.29
CA ALA A 113 9.91 -1.02 -23.52
C ALA A 113 9.36 -2.00 -24.56
N GLU A 114 10.04 -3.13 -24.77
CA GLU A 114 9.58 -4.18 -25.68
C GLU A 114 8.24 -4.79 -25.25
N ARG A 115 8.05 -5.00 -23.97
CA ARG A 115 6.76 -5.45 -23.41
C ARG A 115 5.66 -4.42 -23.66
N LEU A 116 5.90 -3.15 -23.35
CA LEU A 116 4.92 -2.07 -23.49
C LEU A 116 4.62 -1.74 -24.96
N PHE A 117 5.59 -1.92 -25.87
CA PHE A 117 5.35 -1.86 -27.31
C PHE A 117 4.30 -2.90 -27.77
N ARG A 118 4.27 -4.09 -27.15
CA ARG A 118 3.32 -5.14 -27.50
C ARG A 118 1.99 -5.07 -26.77
N GLU A 119 1.99 -4.68 -25.50
CA GLU A 119 0.89 -4.84 -24.57
C GLU A 119 0.37 -3.49 -24.02
N GLY A 120 1.10 -2.39 -24.23
CA GLY A 120 0.83 -1.11 -23.55
C GLY A 120 -0.54 -0.53 -23.86
N GLU A 121 -0.98 -0.54 -25.09
CA GLU A 121 -2.32 -0.06 -25.48
C GLU A 121 -3.44 -0.91 -24.86
N GLU A 122 -3.26 -2.21 -24.79
CA GLU A 122 -4.23 -3.12 -24.17
C GLU A 122 -4.33 -2.84 -22.67
N ILE A 123 -3.19 -2.64 -21.99
CA ILE A 123 -3.15 -2.29 -20.56
C ILE A 123 -3.86 -0.96 -20.30
N LEU A 124 -3.61 0.06 -21.10
CA LEU A 124 -4.23 1.38 -20.94
C LEU A 124 -5.73 1.37 -21.24
N SER A 125 -6.18 0.59 -22.23
CA SER A 125 -7.59 0.57 -22.68
C SER A 125 -8.52 -0.15 -21.69
N LYS A 126 -8.03 -1.10 -20.92
CA LYS A 126 -8.81 -1.91 -19.98
C LYS A 126 -9.00 -1.26 -18.61
N ASP A 127 -8.66 0.00 -18.41
CA ASP A 127 -8.55 0.69 -17.11
C ASP A 127 -7.69 -0.10 -16.12
N SER A 128 -6.63 -0.66 -16.64
CA SER A 128 -5.86 -1.70 -15.99
C SER A 128 -4.90 -1.12 -14.99
N ARG A 129 -4.80 -1.81 -13.88
CA ARG A 129 -3.78 -1.57 -12.88
C ARG A 129 -2.44 -2.08 -13.40
N PHE A 130 -1.45 -1.22 -13.43
CA PHE A 130 -0.07 -1.62 -13.74
C PHE A 130 0.67 -1.93 -12.43
N SER A 131 0.90 -3.22 -12.20
CA SER A 131 1.66 -3.69 -11.03
C SER A 131 3.14 -3.80 -11.38
N THR A 132 3.99 -3.24 -10.53
CA THR A 132 5.44 -3.19 -10.74
C THR A 132 6.20 -3.24 -9.41
N THR A 133 7.53 -3.21 -9.49
CA THR A 133 8.42 -3.19 -8.33
C THR A 133 9.22 -1.89 -8.26
N PRO A 134 9.73 -1.50 -7.08
CA PRO A 134 10.62 -0.36 -6.97
C PRO A 134 11.87 -0.47 -7.84
N LEU A 135 12.35 -1.68 -8.13
CA LEU A 135 13.50 -1.89 -9.01
C LEU A 135 13.21 -1.42 -10.43
N VAL A 136 12.04 -1.73 -10.97
CA VAL A 136 11.63 -1.29 -12.31
C VAL A 136 11.50 0.23 -12.37
N LEU A 137 10.83 0.84 -11.37
CA LEU A 137 10.67 2.30 -11.29
C LEU A 137 12.03 3.01 -11.10
N HIS A 138 12.89 2.44 -10.26
CA HIS A 138 14.27 2.91 -10.09
C HIS A 138 15.05 2.83 -11.41
N SER A 139 14.86 1.75 -12.17
CA SER A 139 15.53 1.60 -13.47
C SER A 139 15.08 2.65 -14.47
N ILE A 140 13.78 2.99 -14.52
CA ILE A 140 13.27 4.11 -15.31
C ILE A 140 13.93 5.42 -14.87
N THR A 141 13.94 5.67 -13.55
CA THR A 141 14.54 6.88 -12.95
C THR A 141 16.01 7.04 -13.30
N GLU A 142 16.81 5.99 -13.14
CA GLU A 142 18.24 6.01 -13.45
C GLU A 142 18.49 6.14 -14.96
N ARG A 143 17.68 5.45 -15.77
CA ARG A 143 17.78 5.55 -17.24
C ARG A 143 17.52 6.97 -17.75
N LEU A 144 16.56 7.68 -17.15
CA LEU A 144 16.24 9.08 -17.51
C LEU A 144 17.34 10.08 -17.12
N LYS A 145 18.20 9.75 -16.19
CA LYS A 145 19.35 10.59 -15.83
C LYS A 145 20.51 10.48 -16.83
N LEU A 146 20.51 9.44 -17.66
CA LEU A 146 21.57 9.23 -18.64
C LEU A 146 21.33 10.11 -19.89
N ALA A 147 22.35 10.87 -20.29
CA ALA A 147 22.33 11.67 -21.53
C ALA A 147 22.59 10.77 -22.77
N GLU A 148 21.79 9.74 -22.94
CA GLU A 148 21.91 8.75 -24.00
C GLU A 148 20.65 8.74 -24.88
N PRO A 149 20.77 8.37 -26.16
CA PRO A 149 19.61 8.21 -27.04
C PRO A 149 18.55 7.28 -26.45
N THR A 150 17.28 7.52 -26.74
CA THR A 150 16.17 6.69 -26.27
C THR A 150 16.25 5.25 -26.77
N CYS A 151 16.89 5.04 -27.92
CA CYS A 151 17.12 3.72 -28.53
C CYS A 151 18.61 3.53 -28.84
N LEU A 152 19.33 2.85 -27.96
CA LEU A 152 20.77 2.55 -28.14
C LEU A 152 21.01 1.40 -29.12
N SER A 153 20.14 0.38 -29.12
CA SER A 153 20.30 -0.83 -29.93
C SER A 153 19.89 -0.66 -31.39
N GLY A 154 19.22 0.45 -31.74
CA GLY A 154 18.56 0.64 -33.04
C GLY A 154 17.29 -0.20 -33.23
N ASP A 155 16.92 -1.05 -32.29
CA ASP A 155 15.67 -1.80 -32.28
C ASP A 155 14.53 -0.91 -31.74
N LYS A 156 13.70 -0.42 -32.65
CA LYS A 156 12.56 0.48 -32.32
C LYS A 156 11.61 -0.11 -31.28
N ARG A 157 11.52 -1.42 -31.12
CA ARG A 157 10.65 -2.05 -30.11
C ARG A 157 11.15 -1.82 -28.68
N ARG A 158 12.43 -1.51 -28.50
CA ARG A 158 13.11 -1.29 -27.23
C ARG A 158 13.38 0.19 -26.96
N ASP A 159 12.66 1.07 -27.64
CA ASP A 159 12.80 2.49 -27.46
C ASP A 159 12.16 2.91 -26.11
N LEU A 160 12.92 3.64 -25.30
CA LEU A 160 12.46 4.24 -24.03
C LEU A 160 11.19 5.08 -24.20
N ALA A 161 10.93 5.62 -25.40
CA ALA A 161 9.72 6.39 -25.70
C ALA A 161 8.45 5.59 -25.39
N HIS A 162 8.43 4.27 -25.65
CA HIS A 162 7.28 3.44 -25.30
C HIS A 162 6.99 3.40 -23.81
N VAL A 163 8.05 3.42 -22.98
CA VAL A 163 7.89 3.48 -21.51
C VAL A 163 7.34 4.85 -21.11
N LEU A 164 7.89 5.94 -21.66
CA LEU A 164 7.47 7.31 -21.31
C LEU A 164 6.03 7.60 -21.76
N ASP A 165 5.67 7.18 -22.96
CA ASP A 165 4.29 7.32 -23.47
C ASP A 165 3.31 6.57 -22.57
N PHE A 166 3.64 5.33 -22.21
CA PHE A 166 2.81 4.51 -21.33
C PHE A 166 2.65 5.13 -19.94
N VAL A 167 3.76 5.45 -19.24
CA VAL A 167 3.68 5.98 -17.87
C VAL A 167 3.01 7.34 -17.80
N SER A 168 3.10 8.16 -18.87
CA SER A 168 2.45 9.48 -18.92
C SER A 168 0.93 9.39 -18.97
N GLN A 169 0.38 8.29 -19.48
CA GLN A 169 -1.05 8.04 -19.62
C GLN A 169 -1.62 7.13 -18.54
N LEU A 170 -0.75 6.47 -17.76
CA LEU A 170 -1.15 5.50 -16.75
C LEU A 170 -1.94 6.17 -15.62
N ARG A 171 -3.12 5.58 -15.28
CA ARG A 171 -3.98 6.07 -14.19
C ARG A 171 -3.84 5.30 -12.89
N ASN A 172 -3.58 4.01 -12.95
CA ASN A 172 -3.55 3.13 -11.78
C ASN A 172 -2.19 2.44 -11.66
N LEU A 173 -1.40 2.80 -10.65
CA LEU A 173 -0.08 2.25 -10.37
C LEU A 173 -0.07 1.49 -9.03
N GLU A 174 0.43 0.27 -9.07
CA GLU A 174 0.67 -0.55 -7.88
C GLU A 174 2.16 -0.91 -7.79
N VAL A 175 2.78 -0.54 -6.67
CA VAL A 175 4.20 -0.77 -6.40
C VAL A 175 4.34 -1.70 -5.22
N THR A 176 4.89 -2.88 -5.45
CA THR A 176 5.12 -3.86 -4.39
C THR A 176 6.62 -4.07 -4.18
N GLY A 177 7.09 -3.73 -3.00
CA GLY A 177 8.47 -3.94 -2.57
C GLY A 177 8.64 -5.13 -1.64
N GLY A 178 9.74 -5.16 -0.94
CA GLY A 178 10.05 -6.19 0.05
C GLY A 178 11.42 -5.98 0.67
N VAL A 179 11.61 -6.53 1.85
CA VAL A 179 12.87 -6.47 2.60
C VAL A 179 13.92 -7.48 2.09
N ALA A 180 13.47 -8.49 1.36
CA ALA A 180 14.37 -9.50 0.80
C ALA A 180 15.14 -8.95 -0.40
N HIS A 181 16.34 -9.49 -0.61
CA HIS A 181 17.10 -9.22 -1.83
C HIS A 181 16.40 -9.81 -3.07
N VAL A 182 16.54 -9.13 -4.20
CA VAL A 182 16.01 -9.63 -5.47
C VAL A 182 16.85 -10.84 -5.92
N GLY A 183 16.26 -12.01 -5.92
CA GLY A 183 16.90 -13.24 -6.35
C GLY A 183 18.27 -13.45 -5.70
N ALA A 184 19.30 -13.72 -6.51
CA ALA A 184 20.67 -13.93 -6.08
C ALA A 184 21.52 -12.64 -6.14
N SER A 185 20.96 -11.50 -5.78
CA SER A 185 21.62 -10.19 -5.83
C SER A 185 21.73 -9.52 -4.46
N ASN A 186 22.48 -8.41 -4.40
CA ASN A 186 22.48 -7.51 -3.24
C ASN A 186 21.46 -6.37 -3.37
N ILE A 187 20.52 -6.45 -4.30
CA ILE A 187 19.50 -5.42 -4.54
C ILE A 187 18.35 -5.63 -3.58
N CYS A 188 18.07 -4.65 -2.74
CA CYS A 188 16.89 -4.61 -1.87
C CYS A 188 15.90 -3.59 -2.45
N THR A 189 14.70 -4.05 -2.82
CA THR A 189 13.73 -3.24 -3.56
C THR A 189 13.13 -2.10 -2.75
N ASN A 190 12.86 -2.32 -1.47
CA ASN A 190 12.14 -1.35 -0.64
C ASN A 190 12.93 -0.07 -0.32
N VAL A 191 14.26 -0.06 -0.53
CA VAL A 191 15.12 1.11 -0.25
C VAL A 191 15.57 1.85 -1.51
N LEU A 192 15.14 1.43 -2.71
CA LEU A 192 15.48 2.08 -3.95
C LEU A 192 14.72 3.39 -4.13
N VAL A 193 15.42 4.42 -4.61
CA VAL A 193 14.80 5.72 -4.93
C VAL A 193 14.18 5.65 -6.31
N TYR A 194 12.94 6.10 -6.46
CA TYR A 194 12.25 6.20 -7.74
C TYR A 194 11.43 7.50 -7.86
N ASP A 195 11.30 7.97 -9.10
CA ASP A 195 10.69 9.24 -9.45
C ASP A 195 9.33 9.04 -10.12
N LEU A 196 8.31 9.69 -9.60
CA LEU A 196 6.95 9.69 -10.17
C LEU A 196 6.69 10.87 -11.11
N SER A 197 7.66 11.75 -11.34
CA SER A 197 7.49 12.90 -12.25
C SER A 197 7.04 12.53 -13.67
N PRO A 198 7.41 11.37 -14.26
CA PRO A 198 6.90 10.95 -15.55
C PRO A 198 5.41 10.59 -15.60
N PHE A 199 4.80 10.27 -14.45
CA PHE A 199 3.40 9.84 -14.35
C PHE A 199 2.47 11.07 -14.31
N LYS A 200 1.95 11.50 -15.46
CA LYS A 200 1.18 12.75 -15.59
C LYS A 200 -0.32 12.60 -15.34
N ALA A 201 -0.86 11.40 -15.51
CA ALA A 201 -2.29 11.12 -15.45
C ALA A 201 -2.69 10.23 -14.26
N LEU A 202 -1.80 10.06 -13.26
CA LEU A 202 -2.01 9.10 -12.19
C LEU A 202 -3.16 9.52 -11.26
N GLU A 203 -4.18 8.67 -11.17
CA GLU A 203 -5.37 8.86 -10.34
C GLU A 203 -5.36 7.95 -9.09
N SER A 204 -4.74 6.79 -9.17
CA SER A 204 -4.62 5.83 -8.07
C SER A 204 -3.19 5.33 -7.91
N LEU A 205 -2.66 5.42 -6.70
CA LEU A 205 -1.33 4.93 -6.33
C LEU A 205 -1.43 4.02 -5.10
N GLN A 206 -0.97 2.79 -5.26
CA GLN A 206 -0.82 1.85 -4.16
C GLN A 206 0.67 1.49 -3.99
N ILE A 207 1.18 1.60 -2.76
CA ILE A 207 2.56 1.25 -2.40
C ILE A 207 2.51 0.26 -1.24
N THR A 208 3.12 -0.89 -1.41
CA THR A 208 3.10 -1.96 -0.40
C THR A 208 4.52 -2.42 -0.09
N ASN A 209 4.87 -2.50 1.19
CA ASN A 209 6.18 -2.96 1.68
C ASN A 209 7.37 -2.20 1.08
N CYS A 210 7.23 -0.88 0.89
CA CYS A 210 8.31 0.00 0.42
C CYS A 210 8.58 1.08 1.46
N GLU A 211 9.85 1.36 1.73
CA GLU A 211 10.23 2.54 2.51
C GLU A 211 9.94 3.80 1.69
N VAL A 212 9.05 4.65 2.18
CA VAL A 212 8.65 5.86 1.46
C VAL A 212 9.57 7.04 1.77
N ARG A 213 10.06 7.12 3.01
CA ARG A 213 10.86 8.25 3.50
C ARG A 213 12.15 8.42 2.70
N GLY A 214 12.24 9.52 1.93
CA GLY A 214 13.40 9.86 1.11
C GLY A 214 13.65 8.90 -0.06
N ARG A 215 12.69 8.04 -0.40
CA ARG A 215 12.78 7.08 -1.53
C ARG A 215 11.85 7.42 -2.67
N LEU A 216 10.73 8.04 -2.35
CA LEU A 216 9.74 8.47 -3.32
C LEU A 216 9.96 9.97 -3.62
N VAL A 217 10.18 10.30 -4.89
CA VAL A 217 10.38 11.67 -5.37
C VAL A 217 9.43 12.00 -6.53
N GLY A 218 9.34 13.27 -6.91
CA GLY A 218 8.52 13.69 -8.04
C GLY A 218 7.02 13.72 -7.76
N LEU A 219 6.61 13.96 -6.50
CA LEU A 219 5.21 13.97 -6.10
C LEU A 219 4.40 15.17 -6.61
N ASP A 220 5.06 16.27 -7.02
CA ASP A 220 4.38 17.53 -7.36
C ASP A 220 3.36 17.37 -8.49
N GLY A 221 3.72 16.64 -9.54
CA GLY A 221 2.81 16.35 -10.64
C GLY A 221 1.65 15.44 -10.24
N VAL A 222 1.92 14.49 -9.35
CA VAL A 222 0.96 13.48 -8.90
C VAL A 222 -0.07 14.07 -7.93
N ARG A 223 0.32 15.02 -7.08
CA ARG A 223 -0.61 15.70 -6.13
C ARG A 223 -1.82 16.34 -6.81
N ALA A 224 -1.65 16.81 -8.03
CA ALA A 224 -2.71 17.48 -8.77
C ALA A 224 -3.74 16.52 -9.39
N THR A 225 -3.42 15.25 -9.55
CA THR A 225 -4.27 14.29 -10.27
C THR A 225 -4.75 13.14 -9.38
N LEU A 226 -4.01 12.80 -8.32
CA LEU A 226 -4.26 11.63 -7.50
C LEU A 226 -5.56 11.76 -6.69
N ARG A 227 -6.42 10.74 -6.80
CA ARG A 227 -7.69 10.62 -6.07
C ARG A 227 -7.63 9.57 -4.97
N VAL A 228 -6.87 8.51 -5.20
CA VAL A 228 -6.73 7.38 -4.25
C VAL A 228 -5.25 7.16 -3.96
N LEU A 229 -4.89 7.21 -2.69
CA LEU A 229 -3.53 6.92 -2.22
C LEU A 229 -3.58 5.83 -1.14
N ARG A 230 -2.91 4.73 -1.39
CA ARG A 230 -2.77 3.62 -0.43
C ARG A 230 -1.29 3.34 -0.18
N VAL A 231 -0.88 3.36 1.09
CA VAL A 231 0.49 3.00 1.49
C VAL A 231 0.44 2.06 2.70
N GLU A 232 1.00 0.87 2.54
CA GLU A 232 1.00 -0.17 3.56
C GLU A 232 2.42 -0.74 3.77
N GLY A 233 2.84 -0.88 5.02
CA GLY A 233 4.09 -1.55 5.39
C GLY A 233 5.37 -0.78 5.03
N GLY A 234 5.40 0.54 5.25
CA GLY A 234 6.61 1.32 4.93
C GLY A 234 6.53 2.81 5.27
N LEU A 235 5.46 3.21 5.97
CA LEU A 235 5.21 4.61 6.32
C LEU A 235 5.37 4.81 7.84
N PRO A 236 6.47 5.41 8.31
CA PRO A 236 6.70 5.65 9.73
C PRO A 236 5.90 6.83 10.28
N ASP A 237 5.62 7.83 9.44
CA ASP A 237 4.86 9.04 9.76
C ASP A 237 4.24 9.63 8.47
N LEU A 238 3.16 10.39 8.61
CA LEU A 238 2.45 10.99 7.47
C LEU A 238 3.29 12.07 6.76
N GLY A 239 4.13 12.78 7.49
CA GLY A 239 4.98 13.83 6.95
C GLY A 239 5.98 13.32 5.93
N SER A 240 6.52 12.12 6.14
CA SER A 240 7.47 11.47 5.22
C SER A 240 6.92 11.32 3.80
N LEU A 241 5.61 11.14 3.66
CA LEU A 241 4.93 10.99 2.39
C LEU A 241 4.33 12.30 1.89
N LEU A 242 3.51 12.95 2.72
CA LEU A 242 2.68 14.07 2.27
C LEU A 242 3.50 15.31 1.92
N LEU A 243 4.64 15.51 2.58
CA LEU A 243 5.56 16.61 2.29
C LEU A 243 6.52 16.31 1.13
N GLY A 244 6.84 15.04 0.87
CA GLY A 244 7.75 14.67 -0.22
C GLY A 244 9.17 15.24 -0.09
N GLY A 245 9.62 15.47 1.15
CA GLY A 245 10.93 16.09 1.44
C GLY A 245 10.89 17.61 1.61
N GLU A 246 9.77 18.26 1.34
CA GLU A 246 9.56 19.67 1.65
C GLU A 246 9.40 19.92 3.15
N ARG A 247 9.62 21.15 3.59
CA ARG A 247 9.39 21.55 4.99
C ARG A 247 8.05 22.28 5.10
N LEU A 248 7.28 21.95 6.12
CA LEU A 248 6.17 22.80 6.53
C LEU A 248 6.75 24.13 7.04
N ILE A 249 6.45 25.23 6.36
CA ILE A 249 6.77 26.57 6.80
C ILE A 249 5.53 27.08 7.55
N TRP A 250 5.64 27.23 8.85
CA TRP A 250 4.60 27.84 9.69
C TRP A 250 4.67 29.37 9.54
N ASP A 251 3.54 30.00 9.29
CA ASP A 251 3.49 31.46 9.40
C ASP A 251 3.51 31.90 10.87
N ALA A 252 3.74 33.21 11.10
CA ALA A 252 3.79 33.78 12.45
C ALA A 252 2.46 33.68 13.21
N SER A 253 1.34 33.31 12.54
CA SER A 253 0.02 33.12 13.15
C SER A 253 -0.25 31.65 13.52
N GLY A 254 0.70 30.73 13.27
CA GLY A 254 0.51 29.29 13.48
C GLY A 254 -0.46 28.64 12.50
N LYS A 255 -0.94 29.36 11.49
CA LYS A 255 -1.70 28.79 10.38
C LYS A 255 -0.74 28.23 9.35
N ILE A 256 -1.07 27.07 8.80
CA ILE A 256 -0.24 26.47 7.74
C ILE A 256 -0.31 27.35 6.52
N PRO A 257 0.81 27.90 6.09
CA PRO A 257 0.86 28.52 4.80
C PRO A 257 0.95 27.44 3.73
N GLN A 258 0.63 27.84 2.55
CA GLN A 258 0.77 27.18 1.29
C GLN A 258 1.84 26.08 1.25
N GLY A 259 1.46 24.87 1.64
CA GLY A 259 2.24 23.67 1.46
C GLY A 259 1.81 22.93 0.20
N PRO A 260 2.45 21.83 -0.15
CA PRO A 260 2.13 21.01 -1.29
C PRO A 260 0.80 20.28 -1.11
N MET A 261 -0.30 20.95 -1.49
CA MET A 261 -1.66 20.46 -1.28
C MET A 261 -1.98 19.27 -2.19
N TRP A 262 -2.64 18.27 -1.64
CA TRP A 262 -3.23 17.13 -2.35
C TRP A 262 -4.69 17.46 -2.69
N ALA A 263 -4.86 18.36 -3.67
CA ALA A 263 -6.15 19.01 -3.93
C ALA A 263 -7.25 18.07 -4.45
N CYS A 264 -6.89 16.96 -5.09
CA CYS A 264 -7.83 16.00 -5.66
C CYS A 264 -7.97 14.71 -4.85
N LEU A 265 -7.19 14.52 -3.79
CA LEU A 265 -7.18 13.28 -3.02
C LEU A 265 -8.48 13.12 -2.22
N GLU A 266 -9.24 12.08 -2.55
CA GLU A 266 -10.52 11.76 -1.92
C GLU A 266 -10.40 10.59 -0.93
N GLN A 267 -9.52 9.64 -1.20
CA GLN A 267 -9.33 8.44 -0.38
C GLN A 267 -7.86 8.28 -0.02
N ALA A 268 -7.57 8.22 1.28
CA ALA A 268 -6.23 8.05 1.82
C ALA A 268 -6.23 6.83 2.76
N HIS A 269 -5.49 5.79 2.37
CA HIS A 269 -5.37 4.54 3.11
C HIS A 269 -3.94 4.37 3.61
N PHE A 270 -3.74 4.50 4.90
CA PHE A 270 -2.45 4.39 5.58
C PHE A 270 -2.49 3.32 6.68
N GLY A 271 -3.35 2.32 6.52
CA GLY A 271 -3.42 1.17 7.42
C GLY A 271 -2.14 0.32 7.39
N HIS A 272 -1.97 -0.53 8.42
CA HIS A 272 -0.84 -1.46 8.53
C HIS A 272 0.55 -0.80 8.45
N ASN A 273 0.72 0.33 9.15
CA ASN A 273 1.97 1.06 9.23
C ASN A 273 2.45 1.21 10.68
N ALA A 274 3.45 2.05 10.90
CA ALA A 274 4.00 2.34 12.23
C ALA A 274 3.68 3.78 12.69
N ILE A 275 2.53 4.33 12.30
CA ILE A 275 2.13 5.69 12.61
C ILE A 275 1.70 5.76 14.08
N GLU A 276 2.37 6.58 14.87
CA GLU A 276 2.07 6.73 16.31
C GLU A 276 1.15 7.91 16.62
N ARG A 277 1.05 8.89 15.72
CA ARG A 277 0.22 10.09 15.89
C ARG A 277 -0.27 10.64 14.56
N ILE A 278 -1.37 11.37 14.60
CA ILE A 278 -1.91 12.09 13.45
C ILE A 278 -1.23 13.46 13.39
N ASP A 279 -0.27 13.59 12.47
CA ASP A 279 0.52 14.81 12.30
C ASP A 279 -0.32 15.97 11.76
N PRO A 280 0.07 17.24 12.03
CA PRO A 280 -0.58 18.42 11.43
C PRO A 280 -0.57 18.45 9.91
N VAL A 281 0.27 17.64 9.26
CA VAL A 281 0.34 17.52 7.78
C VAL A 281 -0.94 17.00 7.13
N VAL A 282 -1.86 16.40 7.88
CA VAL A 282 -3.19 16.00 7.35
C VAL A 282 -3.96 17.19 6.77
N ARG A 283 -3.63 18.43 7.16
CA ARG A 283 -4.19 19.68 6.59
C ARG A 283 -3.89 19.83 5.10
N LEU A 284 -2.89 19.11 4.57
CA LEU A 284 -2.60 19.07 3.14
C LEU A 284 -3.61 18.25 2.34
N LEU A 285 -4.61 17.65 3.00
CA LEU A 285 -5.63 16.75 2.45
C LEU A 285 -7.04 17.37 2.50
N PRO A 286 -7.32 18.52 1.88
CA PRO A 286 -8.58 19.26 2.09
C PRO A 286 -9.81 18.53 1.55
N CYS A 287 -9.65 17.65 0.58
CA CYS A 287 -10.75 16.97 -0.12
C CYS A 287 -10.95 15.51 0.32
N VAL A 288 -10.17 15.03 1.29
CA VAL A 288 -10.24 13.63 1.74
C VAL A 288 -11.59 13.38 2.41
N LYS A 289 -12.30 12.39 1.88
CA LYS A 289 -13.58 11.87 2.37
C LYS A 289 -13.40 10.62 3.22
N THR A 290 -12.49 9.74 2.79
CA THR A 290 -12.17 8.48 3.46
C THR A 290 -10.73 8.51 3.93
N LEU A 291 -10.52 8.31 5.23
CA LEU A 291 -9.19 8.20 5.84
C LEU A 291 -9.11 6.90 6.64
N ASP A 292 -8.25 6.00 6.18
CA ASP A 292 -7.95 4.75 6.88
C ASP A 292 -6.57 4.86 7.56
N LEU A 293 -6.57 4.77 8.87
CA LEU A 293 -5.40 4.75 9.76
C LEU A 293 -5.40 3.49 10.63
N SER A 294 -6.10 2.44 10.21
CA SER A 294 -6.21 1.18 10.96
C SER A 294 -4.85 0.48 11.12
N HIS A 295 -4.75 -0.40 12.11
CA HIS A 295 -3.52 -1.18 12.37
C HIS A 295 -2.25 -0.33 12.47
N ASN A 296 -2.32 0.72 13.30
CA ASN A 296 -1.20 1.61 13.60
C ASN A 296 -0.95 1.69 15.13
N GLY A 297 -0.16 2.66 15.57
CA GLY A 297 0.16 2.87 16.98
C GLY A 297 -0.49 4.11 17.61
N ILE A 298 -1.56 4.65 17.01
CA ILE A 298 -2.16 5.93 17.38
C ILE A 298 -2.85 5.82 18.76
N ALA A 299 -2.50 6.73 19.66
CA ALA A 299 -3.07 6.81 20.99
C ALA A 299 -3.99 8.05 21.18
N GLU A 300 -3.70 9.12 20.48
CA GLU A 300 -4.39 10.40 20.62
C GLU A 300 -5.02 10.86 19.30
N LEU A 301 -6.23 11.43 19.40
CA LEU A 301 -6.98 11.93 18.25
C LEU A 301 -6.75 13.42 18.10
N GLU A 302 -5.78 13.80 17.28
CA GLU A 302 -5.39 15.19 17.05
C GLU A 302 -5.52 15.57 15.57
N ASN A 303 -5.58 16.88 15.28
CA ASN A 303 -5.53 17.46 13.93
C ASN A 303 -6.65 17.05 12.95
N LEU A 304 -7.66 16.29 13.39
CA LEU A 304 -8.77 15.83 12.55
C LEU A 304 -9.71 16.99 12.16
N GLU A 305 -9.75 18.06 12.93
CA GLU A 305 -10.51 19.29 12.63
C GLU A 305 -10.05 19.98 11.35
N SER A 306 -8.90 19.57 10.83
CA SER A 306 -8.32 20.09 9.60
C SER A 306 -8.81 19.40 8.33
N LEU A 307 -9.69 18.41 8.45
CA LEU A 307 -10.23 17.59 7.37
C LEU A 307 -11.74 17.90 7.16
N PRO A 308 -12.10 18.98 6.45
CA PRO A 308 -13.48 19.47 6.39
C PRO A 308 -14.42 18.55 5.61
N CYS A 309 -13.89 17.72 4.71
CA CYS A 309 -14.68 16.80 3.87
C CYS A 309 -14.75 15.37 4.42
N LEU A 310 -14.11 15.10 5.58
CA LEU A 310 -14.02 13.75 6.12
C LEU A 310 -15.40 13.22 6.52
N SER A 311 -15.79 12.10 5.91
CA SER A 311 -17.03 11.37 6.17
C SER A 311 -16.81 9.98 6.75
N ASP A 312 -15.71 9.34 6.40
CA ASP A 312 -15.40 7.94 6.75
C ASP A 312 -14.00 7.87 7.36
N LEU A 313 -13.91 7.45 8.63
CA LEU A 313 -12.66 7.36 9.37
C LEU A 313 -12.50 5.98 9.99
N ASP A 314 -11.45 5.28 9.58
CA ASP A 314 -11.06 4.02 10.20
C ASP A 314 -9.81 4.20 11.08
N LEU A 315 -9.98 3.95 12.37
CA LEU A 315 -8.96 3.97 13.41
C LEU A 315 -8.87 2.62 14.13
N SER A 316 -9.38 1.57 13.52
CA SER A 316 -9.41 0.23 14.11
C SER A 316 -7.99 -0.27 14.41
N HIS A 317 -7.85 -1.10 15.45
CA HIS A 317 -6.58 -1.71 15.84
C HIS A 317 -5.46 -0.69 16.11
N ASN A 318 -5.78 0.31 16.93
CA ASN A 318 -4.86 1.31 17.43
C ASN A 318 -4.74 1.22 18.97
N ARG A 319 -4.26 2.28 19.62
CA ARG A 319 -4.06 2.34 21.08
C ARG A 319 -4.91 3.41 21.76
N ILE A 320 -6.06 3.76 21.15
CA ILE A 320 -6.90 4.85 21.59
C ILE A 320 -7.62 4.47 22.88
N GLU A 321 -7.47 5.29 23.93
CA GLU A 321 -8.13 5.11 25.23
C GLU A 321 -9.20 6.19 25.45
N GLN A 322 -8.92 7.42 25.05
CA GLN A 322 -9.79 8.56 25.27
C GLN A 322 -10.25 9.19 23.95
N LEU A 323 -11.54 9.36 23.81
CA LEU A 323 -12.14 9.99 22.63
C LEU A 323 -12.17 11.53 22.72
N GLY A 324 -12.11 12.08 23.95
CA GLY A 324 -12.24 13.51 24.14
C GLY A 324 -13.58 14.05 23.63
N ALA A 325 -13.61 15.29 23.19
CA ALA A 325 -14.80 15.89 22.57
C ALA A 325 -14.74 15.77 21.04
N LEU A 326 -14.94 14.56 20.49
CA LEU A 326 -14.80 14.28 19.05
C LEU A 326 -15.65 15.20 18.15
N HIS A 327 -16.81 15.65 18.62
CA HIS A 327 -17.67 16.57 17.85
C HIS A 327 -17.01 17.93 17.53
N THR A 328 -15.94 18.31 18.24
CA THR A 328 -15.17 19.51 17.94
C THR A 328 -14.07 19.26 16.89
N LYS A 329 -13.75 17.99 16.65
CA LYS A 329 -12.68 17.54 15.75
C LYS A 329 -13.22 16.94 14.46
N LEU A 330 -14.37 16.27 14.52
CA LEU A 330 -15.03 15.60 13.41
C LEU A 330 -16.34 16.33 13.09
N GLY A 331 -16.42 16.96 11.93
CA GLY A 331 -17.61 17.69 11.51
C GLY A 331 -18.76 16.76 11.10
N ASN A 332 -18.80 16.36 9.83
CA ASN A 332 -19.88 15.56 9.24
C ASN A 332 -19.51 14.08 9.11
N ILE A 333 -18.89 13.50 10.12
CA ILE A 333 -18.51 12.09 10.12
C ILE A 333 -19.76 11.20 10.05
N ARG A 334 -19.74 10.23 9.12
CA ARG A 334 -20.82 9.27 8.90
C ARG A 334 -20.45 7.87 9.33
N CYS A 335 -19.24 7.43 9.01
CA CYS A 335 -18.74 6.13 9.40
C CYS A 335 -17.49 6.29 10.28
N LEU A 336 -17.52 5.69 11.46
CA LEU A 336 -16.41 5.73 12.40
C LEU A 336 -16.11 4.32 12.91
N HIS A 337 -14.93 3.80 12.54
CA HIS A 337 -14.46 2.50 12.99
C HIS A 337 -13.37 2.67 14.04
N LEU A 338 -13.63 2.16 15.24
CA LEU A 338 -12.76 2.18 16.42
C LEU A 338 -12.50 0.76 16.97
N ALA A 339 -12.77 -0.27 16.19
CA ALA A 339 -12.59 -1.65 16.63
C ALA A 339 -11.17 -1.93 17.13
N GLY A 340 -11.01 -2.80 18.13
CA GLY A 340 -9.68 -3.22 18.58
C GLY A 340 -8.85 -2.11 19.24
N ASN A 341 -9.51 -1.19 19.93
CA ASN A 341 -8.87 -0.13 20.71
C ASN A 341 -9.00 -0.37 22.23
N ARG A 342 -8.84 0.66 23.04
CA ARG A 342 -8.92 0.59 24.51
C ARG A 342 -9.97 1.54 25.09
N VAL A 343 -10.99 1.85 24.31
CA VAL A 343 -12.02 2.83 24.68
C VAL A 343 -12.89 2.29 25.81
N GLU A 344 -13.04 3.07 26.88
CA GLU A 344 -13.89 2.76 28.04
C GLU A 344 -15.11 3.66 28.11
N SER A 345 -14.96 4.97 27.80
CA SER A 345 -16.04 5.95 27.85
C SER A 345 -16.47 6.44 26.48
N LEU A 346 -17.79 6.48 26.27
CA LEU A 346 -18.44 6.91 25.03
C LEU A 346 -18.91 8.39 25.08
N ALA A 347 -18.64 9.10 26.15
CA ALA A 347 -19.10 10.50 26.33
C ALA A 347 -18.68 11.42 25.18
N GLY A 348 -17.48 11.19 24.59
CA GLY A 348 -16.96 11.96 23.46
C GLY A 348 -17.76 11.85 22.17
N LEU A 349 -18.61 10.83 22.03
CA LEU A 349 -19.42 10.56 20.84
C LEU A 349 -20.78 11.25 20.83
N SER A 350 -21.26 11.74 21.97
CA SER A 350 -22.64 12.15 22.22
C SER A 350 -23.21 13.28 21.32
N ARG A 351 -22.36 13.98 20.57
CA ARG A 351 -22.73 15.08 19.66
C ARG A 351 -22.36 14.87 18.21
N LEU A 352 -22.01 13.64 17.81
CA LEU A 352 -21.73 13.29 16.42
C LEU A 352 -23.05 13.03 15.67
N TYR A 353 -23.84 14.07 15.45
CA TYR A 353 -25.23 13.94 14.95
C TYR A 353 -25.36 13.38 13.56
N SER A 354 -24.30 13.43 12.74
CA SER A 354 -24.25 12.86 11.38
C SER A 354 -23.84 11.39 11.33
N LEU A 355 -23.46 10.80 12.49
CA LEU A 355 -22.94 9.44 12.55
C LEU A 355 -24.03 8.42 12.21
N VAL A 356 -23.76 7.58 11.23
CA VAL A 356 -24.62 6.52 10.72
C VAL A 356 -24.14 5.15 11.16
N GLU A 357 -22.83 4.92 11.07
CA GLU A 357 -22.19 3.64 11.40
C GLU A 357 -21.07 3.86 12.43
N LEU A 358 -21.10 3.05 13.49
CA LEU A 358 -20.12 3.07 14.56
C LEU A 358 -19.69 1.64 14.93
N ASP A 359 -18.43 1.33 14.70
CA ASP A 359 -17.83 0.08 15.17
C ASP A 359 -16.94 0.34 16.38
N LEU A 360 -17.33 -0.20 17.52
CA LEU A 360 -16.62 -0.18 18.81
C LEU A 360 -16.26 -1.59 19.28
N SER A 361 -16.33 -2.58 18.41
CA SER A 361 -16.02 -3.97 18.75
C SER A 361 -14.61 -4.11 19.32
N HIS A 362 -14.37 -5.12 20.17
CA HIS A 362 -13.06 -5.37 20.77
C HIS A 362 -12.47 -4.17 21.53
N ASN A 363 -13.30 -3.46 22.32
CA ASN A 363 -12.90 -2.37 23.20
C ASN A 363 -13.09 -2.72 24.69
N ARG A 364 -13.06 -1.73 25.57
CA ARG A 364 -13.15 -1.90 27.04
C ARG A 364 -14.40 -1.30 27.66
N VAL A 365 -15.43 -1.07 26.87
CA VAL A 365 -16.71 -0.56 27.38
C VAL A 365 -17.32 -1.58 28.32
N SER A 366 -17.50 -1.23 29.59
CA SER A 366 -17.97 -2.13 30.66
C SER A 366 -19.33 -1.75 31.23
N LEU A 367 -19.71 -0.48 31.16
CA LEU A 367 -20.92 0.05 31.79
C LEU A 367 -22.03 0.27 30.75
N VAL A 368 -23.21 -0.28 31.04
CA VAL A 368 -24.41 -0.05 30.22
C VAL A 368 -24.81 1.44 30.17
N SER A 369 -24.53 2.21 31.22
CA SER A 369 -24.78 3.65 31.28
C SER A 369 -24.09 4.46 30.17
N GLU A 370 -22.92 3.98 29.69
CA GLU A 370 -22.19 4.62 28.59
C GLU A 370 -23.01 4.65 27.28
N LEU A 371 -23.86 3.66 27.07
CA LEU A 371 -24.72 3.57 25.87
C LEU A 371 -25.74 4.73 25.81
N GLY A 372 -26.02 5.37 26.94
CA GLY A 372 -26.87 6.58 26.99
C GLY A 372 -26.33 7.73 26.15
N HIS A 373 -24.99 7.79 25.96
CA HIS A 373 -24.34 8.79 25.11
C HIS A 373 -24.64 8.60 23.61
N LEU A 374 -24.96 7.38 23.19
CA LEU A 374 -25.26 7.05 21.80
C LEU A 374 -26.74 7.20 21.46
N GLY A 375 -27.62 7.08 22.46
CA GLY A 375 -29.07 7.14 22.29
C GLY A 375 -29.58 8.48 21.73
N SER A 376 -28.83 9.58 21.89
CA SER A 376 -29.15 10.91 21.38
C SER A 376 -28.72 11.13 19.92
N LEU A 377 -28.03 10.19 19.29
CA LEU A 377 -27.52 10.31 17.91
C LEU A 377 -28.65 10.05 16.91
N PRO A 378 -29.14 11.06 16.17
CA PRO A 378 -30.35 10.91 15.36
C PRO A 378 -30.19 10.07 14.10
N CYS A 379 -28.97 9.94 13.59
CA CYS A 379 -28.70 9.24 12.33
C CYS A 379 -28.08 7.85 12.52
N LEU A 380 -27.78 7.43 13.76
CA LEU A 380 -27.09 6.17 14.00
C LEU A 380 -28.00 4.99 13.65
N GLU A 381 -27.57 4.19 12.66
CA GLU A 381 -28.28 3.02 12.12
C GLU A 381 -27.56 1.71 12.42
N ALA A 382 -26.22 1.71 12.50
CA ALA A 382 -25.42 0.53 12.79
C ALA A 382 -24.47 0.79 13.96
N LEU A 383 -24.50 -0.08 14.97
CA LEU A 383 -23.64 -0.05 16.13
C LEU A 383 -23.12 -1.46 16.42
N ASP A 384 -21.81 -1.62 16.46
CA ASP A 384 -21.17 -2.86 16.91
C ASP A 384 -20.42 -2.63 18.23
N LEU A 385 -20.80 -3.36 19.26
CA LEU A 385 -20.20 -3.40 20.59
C LEU A 385 -19.67 -4.78 20.95
N SER A 386 -19.68 -5.72 19.99
CA SER A 386 -19.25 -7.09 20.22
C SER A 386 -17.85 -7.14 20.84
N HIS A 387 -17.58 -8.17 21.62
CA HIS A 387 -16.30 -8.33 22.31
C HIS A 387 -15.90 -7.20 23.27
N ASN A 388 -16.89 -6.48 23.82
CA ASN A 388 -16.71 -5.57 24.95
C ASN A 388 -17.17 -6.23 26.26
N PRO A 389 -16.64 -5.85 27.43
CA PRO A 389 -17.12 -6.37 28.73
C PRO A 389 -18.62 -6.15 28.95
N VAL A 390 -19.19 -5.06 28.44
CA VAL A 390 -20.61 -4.74 28.55
C VAL A 390 -21.51 -5.83 27.92
N THR A 391 -21.06 -6.54 26.92
CA THR A 391 -21.86 -7.62 26.26
C THR A 391 -22.03 -8.85 27.13
N GLN A 392 -21.25 -8.99 28.20
CA GLN A 392 -21.36 -10.07 29.19
C GLN A 392 -22.38 -9.75 30.31
N VAL A 393 -22.89 -8.52 30.35
CA VAL A 393 -23.91 -8.11 31.34
C VAL A 393 -25.25 -8.79 30.99
N ALA A 394 -25.94 -9.30 32.00
CA ALA A 394 -27.26 -9.87 31.83
C ALA A 394 -28.22 -8.82 31.19
N ASP A 395 -29.02 -9.27 30.24
CA ASP A 395 -29.93 -8.41 29.49
C ASP A 395 -29.29 -7.20 28.79
N TYR A 396 -28.00 -7.34 28.42
CA TYR A 396 -27.24 -6.29 27.71
C TYR A 396 -28.03 -5.71 26.53
N ARG A 397 -28.46 -6.56 25.56
CA ARG A 397 -29.13 -6.10 24.34
C ARG A 397 -30.42 -5.31 24.60
N PRO A 398 -31.37 -5.76 25.44
CA PRO A 398 -32.52 -4.95 25.84
C PRO A 398 -32.13 -3.59 26.44
N HIS A 399 -31.12 -3.55 27.29
CA HIS A 399 -30.69 -2.30 27.90
C HIS A 399 -30.01 -1.36 26.89
N ALA A 400 -29.18 -1.91 25.98
CA ALA A 400 -28.58 -1.14 24.91
C ALA A 400 -29.62 -0.55 23.95
N LEU A 401 -30.56 -1.38 23.51
CA LEU A 401 -31.65 -0.97 22.64
C LEU A 401 -32.60 0.05 23.29
N LEU A 402 -32.75 0.02 24.64
CA LEU A 402 -33.56 1.00 25.37
C LEU A 402 -33.05 2.45 25.19
N ALA A 403 -31.74 2.63 25.02
CA ALA A 403 -31.12 3.94 24.81
C ALA A 403 -31.64 4.64 23.55
N PHE A 404 -31.98 3.88 22.49
CA PHE A 404 -32.40 4.43 21.19
C PHE A 404 -33.89 4.83 21.14
N GLY A 405 -34.63 4.58 22.20
CA GLY A 405 -36.04 5.04 22.30
C GLY A 405 -36.91 4.57 21.13
N PRO A 406 -37.62 5.47 20.42
CA PRO A 406 -38.50 5.09 19.31
C PRO A 406 -37.77 4.46 18.12
N ARG A 407 -36.50 4.81 17.95
CA ARG A 407 -35.69 4.36 16.81
C ARG A 407 -35.13 2.92 16.93
N VAL A 408 -35.51 2.19 17.95
CA VAL A 408 -35.02 0.84 18.23
C VAL A 408 -35.18 -0.14 17.04
N THR A 409 -36.18 0.05 16.20
CA THR A 409 -36.42 -0.80 15.01
C THR A 409 -35.55 -0.42 13.81
N GLU A 410 -34.95 0.76 13.83
CA GLU A 410 -34.07 1.28 12.78
C GLU A 410 -32.62 0.85 13.01
N VAL A 411 -32.21 0.73 14.28
CA VAL A 411 -30.82 0.46 14.67
C VAL A 411 -30.51 -1.04 14.59
N VAL A 412 -29.41 -1.36 13.92
CA VAL A 412 -28.76 -2.68 13.90
C VAL A 412 -27.71 -2.71 14.99
N LEU A 413 -27.91 -3.54 16.03
CA LEU A 413 -26.96 -3.70 17.13
C LEU A 413 -26.25 -5.06 16.99
N ASP A 414 -24.91 -5.06 17.00
CA ASP A 414 -24.07 -6.27 16.87
C ASP A 414 -24.55 -7.14 15.68
N HIS A 415 -24.67 -6.52 14.51
CA HIS A 415 -25.11 -7.13 13.24
C HIS A 415 -26.55 -7.69 13.23
N GLN A 416 -27.36 -7.42 14.26
CA GLN A 416 -28.72 -7.93 14.38
C GLN A 416 -29.73 -6.84 14.71
N LYS A 417 -30.86 -6.83 14.02
CA LYS A 417 -32.02 -6.00 14.39
C LYS A 417 -32.66 -6.50 15.68
N ALA A 418 -33.42 -5.63 16.35
CA ALA A 418 -34.20 -6.01 17.51
C ALA A 418 -35.21 -7.13 17.17
N THR A 419 -35.21 -8.18 17.95
CA THR A 419 -36.19 -9.28 17.85
C THR A 419 -37.51 -8.90 18.51
N GLN A 420 -38.63 -9.57 18.15
CA GLN A 420 -39.92 -9.30 18.79
C GLN A 420 -39.86 -9.48 20.31
N LYS A 421 -39.18 -10.53 20.79
CA LYS A 421 -39.00 -10.78 22.22
C LYS A 421 -38.25 -9.61 22.93
N GLU A 422 -37.24 -9.05 22.30
CA GLU A 422 -36.53 -7.87 22.83
C GLU A 422 -37.44 -6.65 22.85
N LEU A 423 -38.25 -6.42 21.80
CA LEU A 423 -39.20 -5.32 21.74
C LEU A 423 -40.26 -5.42 22.86
N ASP A 424 -40.76 -6.63 23.14
CA ASP A 424 -41.69 -6.84 24.25
C ASP A 424 -41.04 -6.55 25.61
N THR A 425 -39.78 -7.01 25.78
CA THR A 425 -38.99 -6.72 26.99
C THR A 425 -38.79 -5.20 27.16
N LEU A 426 -38.48 -4.49 26.07
CA LEU A 426 -38.33 -3.05 26.06
C LEU A 426 -39.60 -2.31 26.47
N ALA A 427 -40.75 -2.79 26.02
CA ALA A 427 -42.03 -2.21 26.42
C ALA A 427 -42.22 -2.27 27.94
N VAL A 428 -41.91 -3.39 28.56
CA VAL A 428 -41.96 -3.59 30.02
C VAL A 428 -40.93 -2.68 30.72
N LEU A 429 -39.69 -2.63 30.27
CA LEU A 429 -38.64 -1.77 30.87
C LEU A 429 -38.99 -0.30 30.78
N ARG A 430 -39.59 0.17 29.68
CA ARG A 430 -40.09 1.54 29.54
C ARG A 430 -41.21 1.86 30.52
N ALA A 431 -42.19 0.94 30.67
CA ALA A 431 -43.27 1.12 31.63
C ALA A 431 -42.75 1.20 33.08
N LEU A 432 -41.80 0.35 33.46
CA LEU A 432 -41.16 0.38 34.77
C LEU A 432 -40.38 1.67 35.01
N ARG A 433 -39.68 2.20 33.99
CA ARG A 433 -38.96 3.46 34.09
C ARG A 433 -39.91 4.64 34.31
N VAL A 434 -40.99 4.71 33.54
CA VAL A 434 -42.04 5.73 33.69
C VAL A 434 -42.68 5.68 35.09
N ALA A 435 -42.96 4.48 35.62
CA ALA A 435 -43.49 4.28 36.94
C ALA A 435 -42.51 4.76 38.05
N LYS A 436 -41.21 4.49 37.91
CA LYS A 436 -40.17 4.97 38.83
C LYS A 436 -39.99 6.48 38.81
N GLU A 437 -40.11 7.13 37.63
CA GLU A 437 -39.96 8.58 37.49
C GLU A 437 -41.23 9.35 37.88
N GLY A 438 -42.31 8.68 38.36
CA GLY A 438 -43.57 9.30 38.81
C GLY A 438 -44.38 9.97 37.70
N ARG A 439 -44.05 9.72 36.43
CA ARG A 439 -44.75 10.24 35.26
C ARG A 439 -45.82 9.21 34.82
N ILE A 440 -47.08 9.49 35.13
CA ILE A 440 -48.21 8.70 34.64
C ILE A 440 -48.28 8.84 33.10
N PRO A 441 -48.32 7.74 32.33
CA PRO A 441 -48.52 7.82 30.88
C PRO A 441 -49.88 8.43 30.60
N ARG A 442 -49.96 9.51 29.82
CA ARG A 442 -51.24 9.97 29.27
C ARG A 442 -51.69 8.91 28.27
N ILE A 443 -52.58 8.03 28.68
CA ILE A 443 -53.32 7.16 27.78
C ILE A 443 -54.15 8.10 26.89
N ALA A 444 -53.85 8.17 25.61
CA ALA A 444 -54.69 8.86 24.64
C ALA A 444 -56.02 8.12 24.60
N SER A 445 -57.05 8.65 25.24
CA SER A 445 -58.41 8.18 25.14
C SER A 445 -58.95 8.54 23.76
N ASN A 446 -58.84 7.63 22.81
CA ASN A 446 -59.66 7.66 21.61
C ASN A 446 -61.10 7.25 21.96
N ALA A 447 -61.85 8.18 22.53
CA ALA A 447 -63.29 8.08 22.63
C ALA A 447 -63.89 8.85 21.42
N PRO A 448 -64.68 8.18 20.57
CA PRO A 448 -65.37 8.86 19.49
C PRO A 448 -66.45 9.76 20.06
N TRP A 449 -66.44 11.03 19.67
CA TRP A 449 -67.54 11.96 19.93
C TRP A 449 -68.78 11.48 19.21
N VAL A 450 -69.73 10.94 19.98
CA VAL A 450 -71.09 10.76 19.48
C VAL A 450 -71.76 12.11 19.64
N ALA A 451 -72.09 12.77 18.52
CA ALA A 451 -72.98 13.88 18.46
C ALA A 451 -74.38 13.42 18.85
N ARG A 452 -74.99 14.08 19.87
CA ARG A 452 -76.42 14.02 20.04
C ARG A 452 -77.01 15.44 19.86
N SER A 453 -77.82 15.49 18.82
CA SER A 453 -78.95 16.35 18.52
C SER A 453 -79.05 17.66 19.29
#